data_d71c1f31937ab996f96498a12dbeabea
#
_entry.id   d71c1f31937ab996f96498a12dbeabea
#
_cell.length_a   1.000
_cell.length_b   1.000
_cell.length_c   1.000
_cell.angle_alpha   90.00
_cell.angle_beta   90.00
_cell.angle_gamma   90.00
#
_symmetry.space_group_name_H-M   'P 1'
#
loop_
_entity.id
_entity.type
_entity.pdbx_description
1 polymer ?
#
loop_
_entity_poly.entity_id
_entity_poly.type
_entity_poly.pdbx_seq_one_letter_code
_entity_poly.pdbx_strand_id
1 'polypeptide(L)'
;MPAKQAVNQKICIDPITRLEGHGRIDLFLNEAGGLENAYMIIPELRGFEKFCEGRPVEEMPRITQRICGVCPIAHHVAAAKAGDAVYHVDPPPAAKKLRELLYSSFFVADHATHFYVLGGPDFVVGPDAPKEDRNILGVVRKVGREAGARVMGLLSENHEIAKIIGGRYIHSVGALVGGMSKPITEDERKRIEQIARNSIETAIFTLQLFEDMVLKNKEYLDMILSDAYTHQTYYMGLVDENNCVNFYDGKVRVVDPSGKELVKYGPDQYLDVIAEHIEPWTYLKFPYLKEIGWKGFVDGPDSGVYRASPLSRLNAADGMATPLAQKEYEKFFKTMGGKPVHATLATHWARLIELLYAAERSLELATDPEITSKEVRTIPTATPTEGIAIVEAPRGTLTHHYVTDERGMLKQVNLIVGTTNNYAAIDMSIKKAAQALVLPGKPVDDAVMNKIEMAFRAYDPCFGCATHAAPGDTPLIVRVFDYQRQQVQELRRD
;
A
#
# COMPACT_ATOMS: atom_id res chain seq x y z
N MET A 1 19.28 -44.27 -27.48
CA MET A 1 18.45 -43.89 -26.33
C MET A 1 17.67 -42.65 -26.75
N PRO A 2 16.35 -42.63 -26.70
CA PRO A 2 15.58 -41.42 -27.05
C PRO A 2 15.86 -40.32 -26.01
N ALA A 3 16.15 -39.12 -26.50
CA ALA A 3 16.32 -37.93 -25.68
C ALA A 3 15.05 -37.73 -24.81
N LYS A 4 15.21 -37.72 -23.48
CA LYS A 4 14.17 -37.28 -22.58
C LYS A 4 13.81 -35.83 -22.97
N GLN A 5 12.61 -35.63 -23.50
CA GLN A 5 12.05 -34.28 -23.60
C GLN A 5 12.19 -33.64 -22.21
N ALA A 6 12.90 -32.52 -22.17
CA ALA A 6 12.95 -31.67 -20.97
C ALA A 6 11.53 -31.22 -20.68
N VAL A 7 10.93 -31.76 -19.63
CA VAL A 7 9.65 -31.31 -19.13
C VAL A 7 9.95 -30.00 -18.43
N ASN A 8 9.56 -28.87 -19.02
CA ASN A 8 9.54 -27.60 -18.33
C ASN A 8 8.72 -27.77 -17.05
N GLN A 9 9.41 -27.90 -15.91
CA GLN A 9 8.75 -28.03 -14.63
C GLN A 9 8.22 -26.66 -14.20
N LYS A 10 6.93 -26.61 -13.89
CA LYS A 10 6.27 -25.44 -13.33
C LYS A 10 5.90 -25.74 -11.88
N ILE A 11 6.25 -24.85 -10.98
CA ILE A 11 5.78 -24.81 -9.59
C ILE A 11 4.77 -23.70 -9.46
N CYS A 12 3.63 -23.95 -8.84
CA CYS A 12 2.57 -22.98 -8.63
C CYS A 12 2.30 -22.85 -7.14
N ILE A 13 2.32 -21.61 -6.64
CA ILE A 13 1.88 -21.25 -5.29
C ILE A 13 0.48 -20.69 -5.42
N ASP A 14 -0.55 -21.48 -5.12
CA ASP A 14 -1.95 -21.12 -5.28
C ASP A 14 -2.82 -21.83 -4.21
N PRO A 15 -3.55 -21.08 -3.38
CA PRO A 15 -3.50 -19.63 -3.24
C PRO A 15 -2.26 -19.13 -2.47
N ILE A 16 -1.81 -17.93 -2.79
CA ILE A 16 -0.87 -17.17 -1.94
C ILE A 16 -1.59 -16.71 -0.66
N THR A 17 -0.87 -16.49 0.42
CA THR A 17 -1.47 -16.32 1.75
C THR A 17 -1.10 -15.01 2.45
N ARG A 18 -1.94 -14.58 3.40
CA ARG A 18 -1.74 -13.41 4.27
C ARG A 18 -1.60 -12.10 3.49
N LEU A 19 -2.59 -11.84 2.64
CA LEU A 19 -2.75 -10.62 1.85
C LEU A 19 -4.25 -10.32 1.67
N GLU A 20 -4.58 -9.20 1.10
CA GLU A 20 -5.95 -8.91 0.65
C GLU A 20 -6.09 -9.21 -0.85
N GLY A 21 -7.18 -9.87 -1.24
CA GLY A 21 -7.47 -10.28 -2.62
C GLY A 21 -6.96 -11.67 -2.97
N HIS A 22 -6.88 -11.97 -4.27
CA HIS A 22 -6.47 -13.26 -4.79
C HIS A 22 -5.31 -13.12 -5.77
N GLY A 23 -4.39 -14.05 -5.70
CA GLY A 23 -3.26 -14.13 -6.61
C GLY A 23 -2.56 -15.47 -6.52
N ARG A 24 -1.73 -15.74 -7.51
CA ARG A 24 -0.85 -16.91 -7.52
C ARG A 24 0.53 -16.54 -8.02
N ILE A 25 1.52 -17.32 -7.66
CA ILE A 25 2.88 -17.20 -8.17
C ILE A 25 3.19 -18.43 -8.99
N ASP A 26 3.58 -18.22 -10.24
CA ASP A 26 4.06 -19.26 -11.14
C ASP A 26 5.59 -19.16 -11.25
N LEU A 27 6.29 -20.22 -10.87
CA LEU A 27 7.75 -20.36 -10.99
C LEU A 27 8.08 -21.28 -12.15
N PHE A 28 8.92 -20.83 -13.06
CA PHE A 28 9.39 -21.61 -14.21
C PHE A 28 10.86 -21.99 -14.01
N LEU A 29 11.13 -23.27 -14.08
CA LEU A 29 12.47 -23.80 -13.86
C LEU A 29 13.18 -24.07 -15.19
N ASN A 30 14.48 -23.77 -15.23
CA ASN A 30 15.36 -24.13 -16.32
C ASN A 30 15.71 -25.64 -16.30
N GLU A 31 16.43 -26.10 -17.32
CA GLU A 31 16.82 -27.52 -17.45
C GLU A 31 17.67 -28.05 -16.28
N ALA A 32 18.41 -27.17 -15.61
CA ALA A 32 19.22 -27.53 -14.43
C ALA A 32 18.38 -27.58 -13.14
N GLY A 33 17.08 -27.17 -13.17
CA GLY A 33 16.20 -27.12 -12.01
C GLY A 33 16.33 -25.87 -11.17
N GLY A 34 17.07 -24.85 -11.63
CA GLY A 34 17.07 -23.52 -11.03
C GLY A 34 15.97 -22.65 -11.60
N LEU A 35 15.70 -21.50 -10.99
CA LEU A 35 14.68 -20.57 -11.47
C LEU A 35 15.10 -19.92 -12.80
N GLU A 36 14.26 -20.02 -13.81
CA GLU A 36 14.35 -19.25 -15.05
C GLU A 36 13.54 -17.95 -14.95
N ASN A 37 12.28 -18.06 -14.53
CA ASN A 37 11.40 -16.90 -14.37
C ASN A 37 10.34 -17.12 -13.29
N ALA A 38 9.77 -16.01 -12.82
CA ALA A 38 8.66 -16.00 -11.88
C ALA A 38 7.65 -14.93 -12.29
N TYR A 39 6.37 -15.21 -12.14
CA TYR A 39 5.29 -14.26 -12.42
C TYR A 39 4.29 -14.29 -11.29
N MET A 40 3.93 -13.11 -10.80
CA MET A 40 2.78 -12.94 -9.94
C MET A 40 1.56 -12.64 -10.79
N ILE A 41 0.57 -13.52 -10.73
CA ILE A 41 -0.63 -13.46 -11.56
C ILE A 41 -1.81 -13.09 -10.70
N ILE A 42 -2.46 -11.98 -11.06
CA ILE A 42 -3.68 -11.52 -10.41
C ILE A 42 -4.84 -11.70 -11.40
N PRO A 43 -5.77 -12.64 -11.12
CA PRO A 43 -6.83 -13.02 -12.05
C PRO A 43 -8.10 -12.15 -11.95
N GLU A 44 -8.11 -11.12 -11.11
CA GLU A 44 -9.28 -10.29 -10.87
C GLU A 44 -9.34 -9.08 -11.81
N LEU A 45 -10.55 -8.76 -12.27
CA LEU A 45 -10.88 -7.56 -13.03
C LEU A 45 -12.17 -6.96 -12.48
N ARG A 46 -12.14 -5.71 -11.98
CA ARG A 46 -13.30 -5.13 -11.28
C ARG A 46 -13.92 -3.90 -11.95
N GLY A 47 -13.17 -3.16 -12.77
CA GLY A 47 -13.68 -2.10 -13.65
C GLY A 47 -14.37 -0.92 -12.96
N PHE A 48 -13.93 -0.52 -11.75
CA PHE A 48 -14.55 0.59 -11.00
C PHE A 48 -14.48 1.93 -11.75
N GLU A 49 -13.39 2.20 -12.46
CA GLU A 49 -13.26 3.43 -13.24
C GLU A 49 -14.43 3.55 -14.24
N LYS A 50 -14.65 2.49 -15.01
CA LYS A 50 -15.74 2.46 -16.00
C LYS A 50 -17.13 2.47 -15.35
N PHE A 51 -17.28 1.79 -14.21
CA PHE A 51 -18.53 1.75 -13.44
C PHE A 51 -18.93 3.14 -12.92
N CYS A 52 -17.97 4.00 -12.63
CA CYS A 52 -18.22 5.34 -12.10
C CYS A 52 -18.61 6.37 -13.17
N GLU A 53 -18.31 6.14 -14.44
CA GLU A 53 -18.73 7.05 -15.52
C GLU A 53 -20.25 7.23 -15.54
N GLY A 54 -20.70 8.45 -15.76
CA GLY A 54 -22.11 8.82 -15.76
C GLY A 54 -22.74 8.98 -14.37
N ARG A 55 -21.95 8.89 -13.27
CA ARG A 55 -22.41 9.15 -11.90
C ARG A 55 -22.02 10.54 -11.45
N PRO A 56 -22.76 11.13 -10.49
CA PRO A 56 -22.36 12.38 -9.86
C PRO A 56 -21.02 12.24 -9.12
N VAL A 57 -20.12 13.20 -9.26
CA VAL A 57 -18.81 13.17 -8.60
C VAL A 57 -18.93 13.19 -7.07
N GLU A 58 -19.99 13.75 -6.51
CA GLU A 58 -20.29 13.78 -5.07
C GLU A 58 -20.54 12.38 -4.48
N GLU A 59 -20.87 11.39 -5.31
CA GLU A 59 -21.01 9.99 -4.88
C GLU A 59 -19.66 9.27 -4.75
N MET A 60 -18.59 9.80 -5.35
CA MET A 60 -17.28 9.13 -5.40
C MET A 60 -16.71 8.83 -4.00
N PRO A 61 -16.80 9.72 -2.98
CA PRO A 61 -16.37 9.39 -1.63
C PRO A 61 -17.07 8.17 -1.02
N ARG A 62 -18.26 7.79 -1.52
CA ARG A 62 -19.00 6.61 -1.08
C ARG A 62 -18.77 5.38 -1.96
N ILE A 63 -18.60 5.58 -3.27
CA ILE A 63 -18.43 4.49 -4.24
C ILE A 63 -17.01 3.92 -4.15
N THR A 64 -15.98 4.76 -4.19
CA THR A 64 -14.58 4.31 -4.26
C THR A 64 -14.12 3.55 -3.03
N GLN A 65 -14.74 3.78 -1.87
CA GLN A 65 -14.50 2.95 -0.69
C GLN A 65 -14.82 1.46 -0.91
N ARG A 66 -15.71 1.14 -1.87
CA ARG A 66 -16.10 -0.25 -2.16
C ARG A 66 -15.04 -0.98 -2.98
N ILE A 67 -14.03 -0.26 -3.46
CA ILE A 67 -12.86 -0.88 -4.09
C ILE A 67 -12.17 -1.81 -3.10
N CYS A 68 -12.10 -1.43 -1.81
CA CYS A 68 -11.42 -2.22 -0.78
C CYS A 68 -12.18 -2.23 0.56
N GLY A 69 -12.16 -3.38 1.23
CA GLY A 69 -12.67 -3.51 2.60
C GLY A 69 -11.65 -3.21 3.69
N VAL A 70 -10.35 -3.16 3.35
CA VAL A 70 -9.25 -2.93 4.29
C VAL A 70 -8.85 -1.45 4.34
N CYS A 71 -8.76 -0.77 3.18
CA CYS A 71 -8.36 0.64 3.09
C CYS A 71 -9.48 1.59 2.60
N PRO A 72 -10.74 1.45 3.03
CA PRO A 72 -11.83 2.27 2.51
C PRO A 72 -11.67 3.75 2.81
N ILE A 73 -11.06 4.11 3.95
CA ILE A 73 -10.86 5.51 4.36
C ILE A 73 -9.87 6.21 3.43
N ALA A 74 -8.86 5.51 2.89
CA ALA A 74 -7.94 6.11 1.93
C ALA A 74 -8.69 6.58 0.66
N HIS A 75 -9.51 5.71 0.09
CA HIS A 75 -10.33 6.06 -1.06
C HIS A 75 -11.37 7.15 -0.75
N HIS A 76 -11.95 7.13 0.47
CA HIS A 76 -12.93 8.13 0.92
C HIS A 76 -12.34 9.54 0.93
N VAL A 77 -11.17 9.68 1.55
CA VAL A 77 -10.49 10.97 1.69
C VAL A 77 -9.94 11.46 0.34
N ALA A 78 -9.30 10.57 -0.44
CA ALA A 78 -8.81 10.91 -1.78
C ALA A 78 -9.95 11.38 -2.69
N ALA A 79 -11.09 10.68 -2.69
CA ALA A 79 -12.25 11.04 -3.50
C ALA A 79 -12.88 12.37 -3.05
N ALA A 80 -12.94 12.65 -1.75
CA ALA A 80 -13.42 13.94 -1.25
C ALA A 80 -12.50 15.09 -1.69
N LYS A 81 -11.17 14.90 -1.59
CA LYS A 81 -10.19 15.90 -2.08
C LYS A 81 -10.27 16.11 -3.59
N ALA A 82 -10.41 15.03 -4.38
CA ALA A 82 -10.58 15.17 -5.82
C ALA A 82 -11.89 15.87 -6.19
N GLY A 83 -12.97 15.60 -5.45
CA GLY A 83 -14.23 16.34 -5.59
C GLY A 83 -14.11 17.82 -5.21
N ASP A 84 -13.33 18.15 -4.18
CA ASP A 84 -13.03 19.55 -3.85
C ASP A 84 -12.33 20.26 -5.03
N ALA A 85 -11.36 19.59 -5.66
CA ALA A 85 -10.65 20.10 -6.83
C ALA A 85 -11.59 20.27 -8.04
N VAL A 86 -12.48 19.30 -8.31
CA VAL A 86 -13.47 19.38 -9.40
C VAL A 86 -14.35 20.63 -9.27
N TYR A 87 -14.75 20.99 -8.04
CA TYR A 87 -15.59 22.16 -7.76
C TYR A 87 -14.81 23.42 -7.37
N HIS A 88 -13.49 23.39 -7.43
CA HIS A 88 -12.61 24.50 -7.03
C HIS A 88 -12.98 25.06 -5.65
N VAL A 89 -13.34 24.17 -4.72
CA VAL A 89 -13.76 24.54 -3.36
C VAL A 89 -12.64 24.22 -2.37
N ASP A 90 -12.34 25.16 -1.48
CA ASP A 90 -11.39 24.95 -0.38
C ASP A 90 -12.16 24.67 0.92
N PRO A 91 -12.03 23.47 1.51
CA PRO A 91 -12.65 23.15 2.80
C PRO A 91 -12.11 24.03 3.94
N PRO A 92 -12.93 24.37 4.96
CA PRO A 92 -12.45 25.06 6.14
C PRO A 92 -11.29 24.34 6.84
N PRO A 93 -10.39 25.06 7.54
CA PRO A 93 -9.25 24.45 8.23
C PRO A 93 -9.62 23.28 9.16
N ALA A 94 -10.69 23.42 9.95
CA ALA A 94 -11.17 22.36 10.82
C ALA A 94 -11.59 21.09 10.04
N ALA A 95 -12.19 21.24 8.87
CA ALA A 95 -12.58 20.12 8.04
C ALA A 95 -11.35 19.37 7.50
N LYS A 96 -10.31 20.08 7.06
CA LYS A 96 -9.04 19.50 6.63
C LYS A 96 -8.38 18.71 7.77
N LYS A 97 -8.31 19.32 8.98
CA LYS A 97 -7.77 18.68 10.18
C LYS A 97 -8.58 17.44 10.60
N LEU A 98 -9.91 17.48 10.52
CA LEU A 98 -10.75 16.31 10.81
C LEU A 98 -10.55 15.18 9.81
N ARG A 99 -10.40 15.49 8.51
CA ARG A 99 -10.06 14.48 7.49
C ARG A 99 -8.69 13.85 7.74
N GLU A 100 -7.70 14.68 8.09
CA GLU A 100 -6.35 14.21 8.38
C GLU A 100 -6.30 13.38 9.68
N LEU A 101 -7.07 13.75 10.71
CA LEU A 101 -7.19 12.99 11.95
C LEU A 101 -7.86 11.62 11.71
N LEU A 102 -8.95 11.59 10.95
CA LEU A 102 -9.57 10.33 10.49
C LEU A 102 -8.56 9.46 9.74
N TYR A 103 -7.74 10.09 8.92
CA TYR A 103 -6.74 9.42 8.08
C TYR A 103 -5.58 8.87 8.90
N SER A 104 -5.05 9.65 9.83
CA SER A 104 -3.97 9.22 10.71
C SER A 104 -4.40 8.05 11.61
N SER A 105 -5.60 8.12 12.20
CA SER A 105 -6.13 7.01 13.00
C SER A 105 -6.34 5.73 12.18
N PHE A 106 -6.72 5.87 10.92
CA PHE A 106 -6.81 4.75 10.00
C PHE A 106 -5.43 4.11 9.73
N PHE A 107 -4.38 4.91 9.50
CA PHE A 107 -3.01 4.39 9.34
C PHE A 107 -2.53 3.61 10.57
N VAL A 108 -2.83 4.09 11.77
CA VAL A 108 -2.51 3.36 13.02
C VAL A 108 -3.13 1.97 13.01
N ALA A 109 -4.41 1.85 12.71
CA ALA A 109 -5.11 0.57 12.71
C ALA A 109 -4.64 -0.35 11.56
N ASP A 110 -4.45 0.18 10.35
CA ASP A 110 -4.05 -0.58 9.16
C ASP A 110 -2.62 -1.14 9.32
N HIS A 111 -1.65 -0.30 9.70
CA HIS A 111 -0.27 -0.72 9.90
C HIS A 111 -0.10 -1.73 11.04
N ALA A 112 -0.83 -1.56 12.14
CA ALA A 112 -0.83 -2.53 13.22
C ALA A 112 -1.45 -3.87 12.76
N THR A 113 -2.54 -3.83 12.01
CA THR A 113 -3.17 -5.03 11.45
C THR A 113 -2.19 -5.78 10.56
N HIS A 114 -1.52 -5.08 9.63
CA HIS A 114 -0.53 -5.72 8.77
C HIS A 114 0.58 -6.38 9.59
N PHE A 115 1.18 -5.66 10.53
CA PHE A 115 2.30 -6.19 11.29
C PHE A 115 1.91 -7.42 12.12
N TYR A 116 0.82 -7.37 12.86
CA TYR A 116 0.46 -8.47 13.75
C TYR A 116 -0.23 -9.66 13.07
N VAL A 117 -0.91 -9.44 11.94
CA VAL A 117 -1.73 -10.47 11.28
C VAL A 117 -1.09 -11.01 10.01
N LEU A 118 -0.48 -10.14 9.20
CA LEU A 118 -0.02 -10.51 7.85
C LEU A 118 1.50 -10.74 7.79
N GLY A 119 2.33 -9.75 8.09
CA GLY A 119 3.78 -9.80 7.93
C GLY A 119 4.52 -10.34 9.16
N GLY A 120 4.13 -9.93 10.34
CA GLY A 120 4.81 -10.26 11.60
C GLY A 120 4.88 -11.75 11.96
N PRO A 121 3.90 -12.60 11.61
CA PRO A 121 4.03 -14.04 11.86
C PRO A 121 5.31 -14.66 11.30
N ASP A 122 5.85 -14.15 10.21
CA ASP A 122 7.09 -14.66 9.61
C ASP A 122 8.33 -14.42 10.49
N PHE A 123 8.31 -13.37 11.32
CA PHE A 123 9.41 -13.04 12.23
C PHE A 123 9.13 -13.47 13.67
N VAL A 124 7.91 -13.27 14.16
CA VAL A 124 7.53 -13.56 15.53
C VAL A 124 7.42 -15.05 15.78
N VAL A 125 6.84 -15.80 14.84
CA VAL A 125 6.69 -17.26 14.93
C VAL A 125 7.90 -17.94 14.28
N GLY A 126 8.38 -17.41 13.16
CA GLY A 126 9.52 -17.87 12.40
C GLY A 126 9.15 -18.24 10.96
N PRO A 127 10.05 -17.96 9.98
CA PRO A 127 9.77 -18.19 8.57
C PRO A 127 9.70 -19.70 8.22
N ASP A 128 10.39 -20.53 8.98
CA ASP A 128 10.45 -21.99 8.83
C ASP A 128 9.48 -22.74 9.76
N ALA A 129 8.68 -22.03 10.57
CA ALA A 129 7.70 -22.66 11.43
C ALA A 129 6.58 -23.33 10.62
N PRO A 130 5.88 -24.33 11.16
CA PRO A 130 4.74 -24.98 10.51
C PRO A 130 3.69 -23.95 10.06
N LYS A 131 3.08 -24.17 8.89
CA LYS A 131 2.10 -23.26 8.28
C LYS A 131 0.93 -22.93 9.23
N GLU A 132 0.47 -23.92 9.99
CA GLU A 132 -0.61 -23.82 10.97
C GLU A 132 -0.27 -22.90 12.15
N ASP A 133 1.01 -22.67 12.42
CA ASP A 133 1.46 -21.78 13.50
C ASP A 133 1.76 -20.36 13.02
N ARG A 134 2.04 -20.16 11.72
CA ARG A 134 2.38 -18.87 11.12
C ARG A 134 1.13 -17.97 10.90
N ASN A 135 0.44 -17.62 11.97
CA ASN A 135 -0.77 -16.80 11.99
C ASN A 135 -0.86 -15.98 13.28
N ILE A 136 -1.93 -15.19 13.42
CA ILE A 136 -2.15 -14.33 14.60
C ILE A 136 -2.19 -15.12 15.92
N LEU A 137 -2.72 -16.34 15.92
CA LEU A 137 -2.77 -17.16 17.12
C LEU A 137 -1.36 -17.61 17.54
N GLY A 138 -0.51 -17.93 16.57
CA GLY A 138 0.90 -18.20 16.79
C GLY A 138 1.64 -16.98 17.33
N VAL A 139 1.37 -15.79 16.80
CA VAL A 139 1.91 -14.52 17.33
C VAL A 139 1.49 -14.34 18.78
N VAL A 140 0.21 -14.45 19.12
CA VAL A 140 -0.29 -14.29 20.50
C VAL A 140 0.33 -15.32 21.45
N ARG A 141 0.55 -16.57 20.98
CA ARG A 141 1.25 -17.60 21.78
C ARG A 141 2.70 -17.19 22.10
N LYS A 142 3.39 -16.51 21.18
CA LYS A 142 4.79 -16.08 21.34
C LYS A 142 4.94 -14.81 22.18
N VAL A 143 4.12 -13.79 21.89
CA VAL A 143 4.23 -12.47 22.56
C VAL A 143 3.41 -12.37 23.85
N GLY A 144 2.50 -13.31 24.10
CA GLY A 144 1.66 -13.36 25.28
C GLY A 144 0.29 -12.69 25.11
N ARG A 145 -0.65 -13.08 25.98
CA ARG A 145 -2.06 -12.60 25.91
C ARG A 145 -2.19 -11.10 26.18
N GLU A 146 -1.35 -10.55 27.04
CA GLU A 146 -1.35 -9.13 27.40
C GLU A 146 -0.99 -8.25 26.18
N ALA A 147 0.07 -8.62 25.47
CA ALA A 147 0.44 -7.96 24.22
C ALA A 147 -0.68 -8.08 23.16
N GLY A 148 -1.29 -9.26 23.03
CA GLY A 148 -2.45 -9.45 22.15
C GLY A 148 -3.63 -8.56 22.51
N ALA A 149 -3.97 -8.45 23.80
CA ALA A 149 -5.04 -7.57 24.28
C ALA A 149 -4.74 -6.09 24.01
N ARG A 150 -3.48 -5.66 24.20
CA ARG A 150 -3.03 -4.30 23.89
C ARG A 150 -3.22 -3.95 22.42
N VAL A 151 -2.86 -4.86 21.51
CA VAL A 151 -3.05 -4.67 20.06
C VAL A 151 -4.52 -4.60 19.69
N MET A 152 -5.35 -5.50 20.24
CA MET A 152 -6.80 -5.46 19.99
C MET A 152 -7.44 -4.18 20.52
N GLY A 153 -6.94 -3.67 21.68
CA GLY A 153 -7.31 -2.36 22.21
C GLY A 153 -6.98 -1.24 21.23
N LEU A 154 -5.76 -1.20 20.70
CA LEU A 154 -5.32 -0.22 19.70
C LEU A 154 -6.25 -0.19 18.49
N LEU A 155 -6.57 -1.35 17.93
CA LEU A 155 -7.45 -1.45 16.75
C LEU A 155 -8.86 -0.95 17.08
N SER A 156 -9.44 -1.40 18.19
CA SER A 156 -10.78 -1.01 18.62
C SER A 156 -10.90 0.49 18.88
N GLU A 157 -9.92 1.09 19.56
CA GLU A 157 -9.88 2.51 19.88
C GLU A 157 -9.73 3.37 18.61
N ASN A 158 -8.86 3.00 17.67
CA ASN A 158 -8.74 3.76 16.41
C ASN A 158 -9.98 3.58 15.51
N HIS A 159 -10.68 2.44 15.55
CA HIS A 159 -11.99 2.29 14.94
C HIS A 159 -13.05 3.18 15.61
N GLU A 160 -12.93 3.47 16.92
CA GLU A 160 -13.81 4.43 17.62
C GLU A 160 -13.60 5.84 17.08
N ILE A 161 -12.35 6.30 16.87
CA ILE A 161 -12.07 7.60 16.21
C ILE A 161 -12.74 7.65 14.84
N ALA A 162 -12.60 6.60 14.04
CA ALA A 162 -13.23 6.54 12.72
C ALA A 162 -14.77 6.62 12.79
N LYS A 163 -15.41 6.05 13.82
CA LYS A 163 -16.86 6.19 14.06
C LYS A 163 -17.24 7.61 14.49
N ILE A 164 -16.47 8.22 15.37
CA ILE A 164 -16.72 9.57 15.86
C ILE A 164 -16.69 10.57 14.70
N ILE A 165 -15.65 10.54 13.88
CA ILE A 165 -15.44 11.51 12.80
C ILE A 165 -16.20 11.11 11.55
N GLY A 166 -16.11 9.85 11.17
CA GLY A 166 -16.59 9.32 9.90
C GLY A 166 -17.99 8.70 9.95
N GLY A 167 -18.60 8.58 11.14
CA GLY A 167 -19.90 7.93 11.35
C GLY A 167 -19.85 6.40 11.32
N ARG A 168 -18.86 5.82 10.65
CA ARG A 168 -18.60 4.36 10.58
C ARG A 168 -17.10 4.13 10.49
N TYR A 169 -16.61 3.02 11.02
CA TYR A 169 -15.20 2.68 10.88
C TYR A 169 -14.89 1.99 9.54
N ILE A 170 -15.83 1.21 8.98
CA ILE A 170 -15.77 0.72 7.61
C ILE A 170 -16.75 1.52 6.76
N HIS A 171 -16.29 1.98 5.60
CA HIS A 171 -17.08 2.79 4.67
C HIS A 171 -17.64 4.06 5.33
N SER A 172 -16.74 4.91 5.78
CA SER A 172 -17.00 6.24 6.34
C SER A 172 -17.93 7.08 5.45
N VAL A 173 -18.72 7.95 6.05
CA VAL A 173 -19.59 8.91 5.36
C VAL A 173 -19.30 10.36 5.79
N GLY A 174 -18.20 10.56 6.51
CA GLY A 174 -17.86 11.84 7.13
C GLY A 174 -17.35 12.89 6.16
N ALA A 175 -16.45 12.53 5.25
CA ALA A 175 -15.90 13.46 4.28
C ALA A 175 -16.86 13.67 3.10
N LEU A 176 -17.07 14.93 2.73
CA LEU A 176 -17.94 15.38 1.64
C LEU A 176 -17.17 16.39 0.80
N VAL A 177 -17.59 16.62 -0.42
CA VAL A 177 -17.10 17.75 -1.22
C VAL A 177 -17.32 19.06 -0.46
N GLY A 178 -16.26 19.83 -0.30
CA GLY A 178 -16.23 21.07 0.47
C GLY A 178 -16.03 20.91 1.98
N GLY A 179 -15.80 19.68 2.50
CA GLY A 179 -15.48 19.50 3.92
C GLY A 179 -15.96 18.22 4.57
N MET A 180 -16.56 18.37 5.76
CA MET A 180 -17.04 17.28 6.61
C MET A 180 -18.55 17.38 6.85
N SER A 181 -19.19 16.27 7.15
CA SER A 181 -20.65 16.18 7.42
C SER A 181 -21.04 16.74 8.78
N LYS A 182 -20.14 16.73 9.75
CA LYS A 182 -20.34 17.25 11.11
C LYS A 182 -19.01 17.67 11.75
N PRO A 183 -19.02 18.62 12.70
CA PRO A 183 -17.91 18.86 13.62
C PRO A 183 -17.86 17.76 14.70
N ILE A 184 -16.81 17.75 15.50
CA ILE A 184 -16.73 16.97 16.75
C ILE A 184 -16.98 17.89 17.96
N THR A 185 -17.48 17.28 19.03
CA THR A 185 -17.67 17.95 20.33
C THR A 185 -16.38 17.94 21.14
N GLU A 186 -16.31 18.77 22.19
CA GLU A 186 -15.17 18.79 23.11
C GLU A 186 -14.98 17.45 23.86
N ASP A 187 -16.05 16.74 24.18
CA ASP A 187 -15.97 15.42 24.82
C ASP A 187 -15.44 14.36 23.84
N GLU A 188 -15.90 14.39 22.57
CA GLU A 188 -15.35 13.56 21.49
C GLU A 188 -13.85 13.86 21.27
N ARG A 189 -13.46 15.15 21.26
CA ARG A 189 -12.05 15.56 21.16
C ARG A 189 -11.20 14.97 22.28
N LYS A 190 -11.63 15.09 23.55
CA LYS A 190 -10.91 14.53 24.71
C LYS A 190 -10.78 13.02 24.63
N ARG A 191 -11.84 12.33 24.16
CA ARG A 191 -11.78 10.88 23.95
C ARG A 191 -10.77 10.51 22.87
N ILE A 192 -10.73 11.25 21.76
CA ILE A 192 -9.76 11.06 20.66
C ILE A 192 -8.34 11.33 21.17
N GLU A 193 -8.12 12.39 21.93
CA GLU A 193 -6.82 12.71 22.56
C GLU A 193 -6.32 11.53 23.41
N GLN A 194 -7.19 10.96 24.25
CA GLN A 194 -6.82 9.79 25.07
C GLN A 194 -6.43 8.59 24.22
N ILE A 195 -7.20 8.31 23.17
CA ILE A 195 -6.91 7.21 22.23
C ILE A 195 -5.56 7.44 21.53
N ALA A 196 -5.29 8.67 21.08
CA ALA A 196 -4.03 9.01 20.42
C ALA A 196 -2.82 8.79 21.34
N ARG A 197 -2.92 9.15 22.63
CA ARG A 197 -1.88 8.88 23.64
C ARG A 197 -1.64 7.38 23.81
N ASN A 198 -2.70 6.58 23.95
CA ASN A 198 -2.63 5.12 24.04
C ASN A 198 -1.99 4.52 22.77
N SER A 199 -2.29 5.11 21.61
CA SER A 199 -1.74 4.68 20.32
C SER A 199 -0.24 4.91 20.24
N ILE A 200 0.26 6.04 20.70
CA ILE A 200 1.71 6.32 20.78
C ILE A 200 2.41 5.30 21.68
N GLU A 201 1.88 5.04 22.88
CA GLU A 201 2.46 4.06 23.78
C GLU A 201 2.51 2.65 23.17
N THR A 202 1.47 2.28 22.44
CA THR A 202 1.40 0.97 21.77
C THR A 202 2.30 0.90 20.54
N ALA A 203 2.47 2.00 19.81
CA ALA A 203 3.41 2.08 18.69
C ALA A 203 4.87 1.94 19.18
N ILE A 204 5.23 2.61 20.29
CA ILE A 204 6.55 2.46 20.92
C ILE A 204 6.76 1.00 21.37
N PHE A 205 5.78 0.40 22.03
CA PHE A 205 5.82 -1.01 22.41
C PHE A 205 6.05 -1.92 21.20
N THR A 206 5.37 -1.65 20.07
CA THR A 206 5.50 -2.45 18.85
C THR A 206 6.88 -2.32 18.22
N LEU A 207 7.46 -1.12 18.20
CA LEU A 207 8.84 -0.88 17.76
C LEU A 207 9.85 -1.60 18.65
N GLN A 208 9.66 -1.58 19.98
CA GLN A 208 10.51 -2.32 20.91
C GLN A 208 10.41 -3.83 20.69
N LEU A 209 9.20 -4.35 20.48
CA LEU A 209 8.98 -5.76 20.15
C LEU A 209 9.70 -6.14 18.85
N PHE A 210 9.62 -5.31 17.82
CA PHE A 210 10.33 -5.52 16.56
C PHE A 210 11.86 -5.51 16.76
N GLU A 211 12.36 -4.57 17.54
CA GLU A 211 13.79 -4.53 17.87
C GLU A 211 14.25 -5.80 18.59
N ASP A 212 13.50 -6.23 19.61
CA ASP A 212 13.88 -7.39 20.43
C ASP A 212 13.81 -8.71 19.66
N MET A 213 12.80 -8.87 18.81
CA MET A 213 12.56 -10.13 18.11
C MET A 213 13.24 -10.20 16.74
N VAL A 214 13.43 -9.07 16.05
CA VAL A 214 13.92 -9.04 14.68
C VAL A 214 15.31 -8.44 14.59
N LEU A 215 15.51 -7.19 15.05
CA LEU A 215 16.78 -6.49 14.84
C LEU A 215 17.92 -7.05 15.70
N LYS A 216 17.64 -7.55 16.92
CA LYS A 216 18.62 -8.21 17.77
C LYS A 216 18.88 -9.67 17.38
N ASN A 217 18.03 -10.26 16.53
CA ASN A 217 18.27 -11.57 15.97
C ASN A 217 19.16 -11.45 14.73
N LYS A 218 20.42 -11.86 14.88
CA LYS A 218 21.40 -11.76 13.78
C LYS A 218 20.95 -12.48 12.51
N GLU A 219 20.31 -13.64 12.62
CA GLU A 219 19.85 -14.43 11.49
C GLU A 219 18.75 -13.67 10.69
N TYR A 220 17.82 -13.01 11.39
CA TYR A 220 16.79 -12.21 10.76
C TYR A 220 17.34 -10.91 10.15
N LEU A 221 18.28 -10.27 10.81
CA LEU A 221 18.92 -9.08 10.27
C LEU A 221 19.74 -9.43 9.01
N ASP A 222 20.51 -10.53 9.05
CA ASP A 222 21.25 -11.03 7.88
C ASP A 222 20.30 -11.40 6.73
N MET A 223 19.15 -11.99 7.03
CA MET A 223 18.10 -12.28 6.03
C MET A 223 17.53 -10.99 5.42
N ILE A 224 17.18 -9.99 6.22
CA ILE A 224 16.66 -8.70 5.75
C ILE A 224 17.67 -8.03 4.80
N LEU A 225 18.95 -8.08 5.13
CA LEU A 225 20.02 -7.45 4.36
C LEU A 225 20.54 -8.31 3.20
N SER A 226 20.04 -9.55 3.06
CA SER A 226 20.51 -10.49 2.03
C SER A 226 20.16 -10.02 0.62
N ASP A 227 20.97 -10.44 -0.35
CA ASP A 227 20.72 -10.19 -1.77
C ASP A 227 19.38 -10.77 -2.25
N ALA A 228 18.89 -11.85 -1.62
CA ALA A 228 17.60 -12.46 -1.93
C ALA A 228 16.41 -11.48 -1.80
N TYR A 229 16.52 -10.49 -0.95
CA TYR A 229 15.47 -9.49 -0.70
C TYR A 229 15.91 -8.07 -1.03
N THR A 230 16.96 -7.91 -1.83
CA THR A 230 17.51 -6.60 -2.17
C THR A 230 17.47 -6.37 -3.67
N HIS A 231 16.82 -5.31 -4.11
CA HIS A 231 16.88 -4.80 -5.47
C HIS A 231 16.65 -3.29 -5.51
N GLN A 232 17.17 -2.64 -6.52
CA GLN A 232 17.15 -1.20 -6.67
C GLN A 232 16.01 -0.76 -7.60
N THR A 233 15.30 0.29 -7.22
CA THR A 233 14.29 0.96 -8.03
C THR A 233 14.31 2.44 -7.70
N TYR A 234 13.55 3.25 -8.42
CA TYR A 234 13.18 4.58 -7.95
C TYR A 234 12.27 4.48 -6.72
N TYR A 235 12.22 5.54 -5.91
CA TYR A 235 11.39 5.62 -4.71
C TYR A 235 10.50 6.84 -4.77
N MET A 236 9.23 6.67 -4.46
CA MET A 236 8.21 7.70 -4.50
C MET A 236 7.55 7.84 -3.13
N GLY A 237 7.24 9.07 -2.72
CA GLY A 237 6.46 9.37 -1.53
C GLY A 237 6.00 10.81 -1.49
N LEU A 238 4.87 11.04 -0.82
CA LEU A 238 4.34 12.38 -0.57
C LEU A 238 5.14 13.02 0.56
N VAL A 239 5.57 14.26 0.34
CA VAL A 239 6.34 15.04 1.31
C VAL A 239 5.74 16.44 1.48
N ASP A 240 5.90 17.01 2.68
CA ASP A 240 5.56 18.37 2.99
C ASP A 240 6.57 19.38 2.40
N GLU A 241 6.45 20.64 2.78
CA GLU A 241 7.34 21.73 2.35
C GLU A 241 8.80 21.56 2.82
N ASN A 242 9.02 20.84 3.92
CA ASN A 242 10.31 20.52 4.51
C ASN A 242 10.89 19.18 4.01
N ASN A 243 10.25 18.55 3.03
CA ASN A 243 10.54 17.20 2.57
C ASN A 243 10.37 16.10 3.65
N CYS A 244 9.60 16.34 4.68
CA CYS A 244 9.22 15.30 5.63
C CYS A 244 8.03 14.48 5.10
N VAL A 245 7.96 13.21 5.49
CA VAL A 245 6.83 12.34 5.14
C VAL A 245 5.51 12.98 5.52
N ASN A 246 4.57 13.02 4.59
CA ASN A 246 3.20 13.43 4.83
C ASN A 246 2.23 12.44 4.17
N PHE A 247 1.07 12.20 4.80
CA PHE A 247 0.08 11.27 4.24
C PHE A 247 -1.08 11.97 3.54
N TYR A 248 -1.35 13.21 3.89
CA TYR A 248 -2.58 13.90 3.51
C TYR A 248 -2.38 15.01 2.48
N ASP A 249 -1.40 15.87 2.68
CA ASP A 249 -1.09 17.01 1.81
C ASP A 249 0.41 17.08 1.49
N GLY A 250 0.73 17.75 0.37
CA GLY A 250 2.12 17.95 -0.04
C GLY A 250 2.34 17.75 -1.54
N LYS A 251 3.56 17.43 -1.89
CA LYS A 251 3.98 17.07 -3.25
C LYS A 251 4.58 15.68 -3.29
N VAL A 252 4.36 14.97 -4.38
CA VAL A 252 5.02 13.69 -4.60
C VAL A 252 6.48 13.95 -4.97
N ARG A 253 7.39 13.37 -4.20
CA ARG A 253 8.83 13.40 -4.47
C ARG A 253 9.29 12.03 -4.96
N VAL A 254 10.06 12.02 -6.04
CA VAL A 254 10.69 10.82 -6.59
C VAL A 254 12.20 10.98 -6.50
N VAL A 255 12.85 9.97 -5.94
CA VAL A 255 14.33 9.89 -5.90
C VAL A 255 14.81 8.66 -6.68
N ASP A 256 15.98 8.76 -7.27
CA ASP A 256 16.64 7.67 -7.98
C ASP A 256 17.23 6.63 -7.00
N PRO A 257 17.77 5.50 -7.50
CA PRO A 257 18.39 4.48 -6.65
C PRO A 257 19.62 4.98 -5.86
N SER A 258 20.19 6.14 -6.18
CA SER A 258 21.26 6.76 -5.39
C SER A 258 20.74 7.70 -4.30
N GLY A 259 19.43 7.94 -4.25
CA GLY A 259 18.77 8.87 -3.32
C GLY A 259 18.73 10.32 -3.82
N LYS A 260 19.15 10.59 -5.05
CA LYS A 260 19.06 11.91 -5.65
C LYS A 260 17.65 12.18 -6.15
N GLU A 261 17.13 13.38 -5.89
CA GLU A 261 15.83 13.81 -6.39
C GLU A 261 15.82 13.82 -7.93
N LEU A 262 14.86 13.10 -8.51
CA LEU A 262 14.59 13.13 -9.94
C LEU A 262 13.54 14.21 -10.25
N VAL A 263 12.41 14.19 -9.55
CA VAL A 263 11.31 15.13 -9.76
C VAL A 263 10.48 15.28 -8.47
N LYS A 264 9.88 16.46 -8.31
CA LYS A 264 8.84 16.73 -7.31
C LYS A 264 7.64 17.39 -8.00
N TYR A 265 6.44 16.82 -7.87
CA TYR A 265 5.27 17.27 -8.60
C TYR A 265 4.01 17.36 -7.75
N GLY A 266 3.10 18.23 -8.15
CA GLY A 266 1.75 18.34 -7.60
C GLY A 266 0.74 17.46 -8.35
N PRO A 267 -0.52 17.39 -7.85
CA PRO A 267 -1.56 16.56 -8.50
C PRO A 267 -1.72 16.81 -9.99
N ASP A 268 -1.74 18.06 -10.43
CA ASP A 268 -1.98 18.45 -11.83
C ASP A 268 -0.90 17.98 -12.81
N GLN A 269 0.27 17.59 -12.31
CA GLN A 269 1.43 17.20 -13.09
C GLN A 269 1.64 15.68 -13.19
N TYR A 270 0.79 14.87 -12.54
CA TYR A 270 1.05 13.43 -12.43
C TYR A 270 1.13 12.71 -13.79
N LEU A 271 0.34 13.13 -14.78
CA LEU A 271 0.35 12.57 -16.14
C LEU A 271 1.63 12.90 -16.94
N ASP A 272 2.38 13.92 -16.53
CA ASP A 272 3.68 14.24 -17.11
C ASP A 272 4.77 13.30 -16.57
N VAL A 273 4.57 12.76 -15.37
CA VAL A 273 5.54 11.95 -14.64
C VAL A 273 5.26 10.46 -14.72
N ILE A 274 3.98 10.05 -14.63
CA ILE A 274 3.57 8.66 -14.56
C ILE A 274 2.90 8.22 -15.87
N ALA A 275 3.30 7.07 -16.37
CA ALA A 275 2.60 6.33 -17.42
C ALA A 275 2.34 4.89 -16.95
N GLU A 276 1.46 4.16 -17.63
CA GLU A 276 1.06 2.80 -17.28
C GLU A 276 1.39 1.84 -18.42
N HIS A 277 1.96 0.69 -18.08
CA HIS A 277 2.26 -0.41 -18.98
C HIS A 277 1.35 -1.62 -18.67
N ILE A 278 1.09 -2.46 -19.66
CA ILE A 278 0.22 -3.65 -19.57
C ILE A 278 1.02 -4.89 -19.98
N GLU A 279 0.85 -5.98 -19.26
CA GLU A 279 1.44 -7.28 -19.57
C GLU A 279 0.35 -8.35 -19.74
N PRO A 280 0.52 -9.33 -20.64
CA PRO A 280 -0.56 -10.23 -21.03
C PRO A 280 -0.92 -11.31 -20.00
N TRP A 281 -0.15 -11.47 -18.91
CA TRP A 281 -0.39 -12.52 -17.92
C TRP A 281 -1.17 -12.07 -16.69
N THR A 282 -1.46 -10.75 -16.55
CA THR A 282 -2.16 -10.18 -15.40
C THR A 282 -3.11 -9.08 -15.82
N TYR A 283 -4.17 -8.85 -15.03
CA TYR A 283 -5.07 -7.71 -15.22
C TYR A 283 -4.60 -6.42 -14.52
N LEU A 284 -3.46 -6.46 -13.84
CA LEU A 284 -2.89 -5.26 -13.24
C LEU A 284 -2.08 -4.46 -14.26
N LYS A 285 -2.13 -3.15 -14.12
CA LYS A 285 -1.26 -2.22 -14.82
C LYS A 285 0.06 -2.07 -14.06
N PHE A 286 1.10 -1.67 -14.78
CA PHE A 286 2.43 -1.38 -14.24
C PHE A 286 2.74 0.10 -14.43
N PRO A 287 2.44 0.96 -13.43
CA PRO A 287 2.86 2.35 -13.50
C PRO A 287 4.38 2.47 -13.51
N TYR A 288 4.90 3.40 -14.30
CA TYR A 288 6.32 3.66 -14.44
C TYR A 288 6.62 5.15 -14.66
N LEU A 289 7.86 5.57 -14.40
CA LEU A 289 8.32 6.93 -14.63
C LEU A 289 8.49 7.18 -16.12
N LYS A 290 7.68 8.09 -16.64
CA LYS A 290 7.56 8.38 -18.08
C LYS A 290 8.85 8.87 -18.71
N GLU A 291 9.63 9.71 -18.00
CA GLU A 291 10.91 10.24 -18.46
C GLU A 291 11.95 9.12 -18.68
N ILE A 292 11.99 8.12 -17.79
CA ILE A 292 12.91 6.98 -17.88
C ILE A 292 12.41 5.93 -18.89
N GLY A 293 11.09 5.76 -18.98
CA GLY A 293 10.40 4.80 -19.85
C GLY A 293 10.33 3.39 -19.26
N TRP A 294 9.40 2.60 -19.77
CA TRP A 294 9.30 1.18 -19.46
C TRP A 294 10.34 0.38 -20.25
N LYS A 295 11.24 -0.29 -19.54
CA LYS A 295 12.25 -1.19 -20.12
C LYS A 295 12.21 -2.58 -19.50
N GLY A 296 11.05 -2.96 -18.95
CA GLY A 296 10.84 -4.24 -18.26
C GLY A 296 11.25 -4.19 -16.79
N PHE A 297 11.34 -5.37 -16.21
CA PHE A 297 11.65 -5.60 -14.79
C PHE A 297 13.17 -5.57 -14.57
N VAL A 298 13.78 -4.41 -14.67
CA VAL A 298 15.23 -4.19 -14.59
C VAL A 298 15.59 -3.63 -13.23
N ASP A 299 16.58 -4.25 -12.58
CA ASP A 299 17.17 -3.79 -11.32
C ASP A 299 18.05 -2.56 -11.58
N GLY A 300 17.84 -1.48 -10.82
CA GLY A 300 18.62 -0.23 -10.95
C GLY A 300 17.90 0.88 -11.71
N PRO A 301 18.66 1.88 -12.22
CA PRO A 301 18.08 3.11 -12.78
C PRO A 301 17.62 3.01 -14.23
N ASP A 302 17.89 1.89 -14.91
CA ASP A 302 17.69 1.80 -16.37
C ASP A 302 16.23 1.60 -16.78
N SER A 303 15.34 1.23 -15.87
CA SER A 303 13.89 1.12 -16.10
C SER A 303 13.13 2.07 -15.18
N GLY A 304 12.02 2.64 -15.67
CA GLY A 304 11.17 3.56 -14.92
C GLY A 304 10.36 2.88 -13.79
N VAL A 305 10.71 1.65 -13.39
CA VAL A 305 10.08 0.96 -12.27
C VAL A 305 10.40 1.68 -10.96
N TYR A 306 9.37 1.91 -10.16
CA TYR A 306 9.49 2.56 -8.85
C TYR A 306 8.71 1.82 -7.76
N ARG A 307 8.99 2.16 -6.52
CA ARG A 307 8.22 1.76 -5.33
C ARG A 307 7.58 2.99 -4.72
N ALA A 308 6.40 2.82 -4.11
CA ALA A 308 5.69 3.82 -3.33
C ALA A 308 5.26 3.27 -1.94
N SER A 309 5.92 2.23 -1.45
CA SER A 309 5.68 1.57 -0.16
C SER A 309 6.15 2.41 1.03
N PRO A 310 5.89 2.01 2.29
CA PRO A 310 6.48 2.67 3.47
C PRO A 310 7.99 2.89 3.37
N LEU A 311 8.74 1.88 2.92
CA LEU A 311 10.18 2.03 2.68
C LEU A 311 10.50 3.13 1.66
N SER A 312 9.67 3.25 0.63
CA SER A 312 9.86 4.24 -0.42
C SER A 312 9.62 5.65 0.08
N ARG A 313 8.60 5.86 0.92
CA ARG A 313 8.31 7.15 1.55
C ARG A 313 9.48 7.61 2.43
N LEU A 314 10.05 6.70 3.23
CA LEU A 314 11.24 7.03 4.02
C LEU A 314 12.45 7.36 3.13
N ASN A 315 12.67 6.60 2.05
CA ASN A 315 13.75 6.89 1.10
C ASN A 315 13.53 8.21 0.35
N ALA A 316 12.30 8.54 -0.01
CA ALA A 316 11.96 9.76 -0.74
C ALA A 316 11.94 11.02 0.15
N ALA A 317 11.74 10.87 1.47
CA ALA A 317 11.68 12.00 2.40
C ALA A 317 13.04 12.29 3.04
N ASP A 318 13.22 13.51 3.54
CA ASP A 318 14.42 13.89 4.30
C ASP A 318 14.26 13.71 5.82
N GLY A 319 13.05 13.38 6.28
CA GLY A 319 12.74 13.12 7.68
C GLY A 319 11.26 12.80 7.92
N MET A 320 10.92 12.73 9.21
CA MET A 320 9.53 12.61 9.71
C MET A 320 9.14 13.91 10.39
N ALA A 321 7.89 14.34 10.23
CA ALA A 321 7.43 15.62 10.79
C ALA A 321 7.18 15.58 12.30
N THR A 322 7.20 14.40 12.94
CA THR A 322 6.95 14.25 14.39
C THR A 322 8.18 13.75 15.15
N PRO A 323 8.39 14.12 16.42
CA PRO A 323 9.66 13.99 17.09
C PRO A 323 10.08 12.55 17.42
N LEU A 324 9.16 11.65 17.76
CA LEU A 324 9.51 10.26 18.08
C LEU A 324 9.73 9.45 16.80
N ALA A 325 8.89 9.65 15.78
CA ALA A 325 9.08 9.02 14.49
C ALA A 325 10.38 9.50 13.82
N GLN A 326 10.79 10.77 13.99
CA GLN A 326 12.06 11.28 13.49
C GLN A 326 13.26 10.54 14.11
N LYS A 327 13.24 10.28 15.41
CA LYS A 327 14.30 9.50 16.09
C LYS A 327 14.39 8.07 15.56
N GLU A 328 13.26 7.42 15.32
CA GLU A 328 13.23 6.07 14.75
C GLU A 328 13.66 6.07 13.26
N TYR A 329 13.33 7.10 12.49
CA TYR A 329 13.82 7.31 11.13
C TYR A 329 15.36 7.39 11.09
N GLU A 330 15.98 8.18 11.95
CA GLU A 330 17.44 8.29 12.05
C GLU A 330 18.08 6.96 12.44
N LYS A 331 17.49 6.27 13.42
CA LYS A 331 17.92 4.94 13.86
C LYS A 331 17.82 3.91 12.74
N PHE A 332 16.74 3.96 11.95
CA PHE A 332 16.51 3.09 10.80
C PHE A 332 17.67 3.20 9.79
N PHE A 333 17.95 4.38 9.27
CA PHE A 333 19.01 4.56 8.27
C PHE A 333 20.39 4.28 8.82
N LYS A 334 20.66 4.62 10.09
CA LYS A 334 21.92 4.27 10.76
C LYS A 334 22.11 2.75 10.84
N THR A 335 21.08 2.01 11.21
CA THR A 335 21.13 0.54 11.35
C THR A 335 21.22 -0.15 10.00
N MET A 336 20.53 0.37 8.99
CA MET A 336 20.50 -0.21 7.64
C MET A 336 21.71 0.18 6.77
N GLY A 337 22.66 0.93 7.30
CA GLY A 337 23.91 1.25 6.63
C GLY A 337 23.88 2.50 5.74
N GLY A 338 22.83 3.30 5.80
CA GLY A 338 22.69 4.57 5.07
C GLY A 338 21.42 4.66 4.25
N LYS A 339 21.30 5.74 3.48
CA LYS A 339 20.16 6.04 2.62
C LYS A 339 20.63 6.14 1.16
N PRO A 340 19.89 5.57 0.21
CA PRO A 340 18.63 4.84 0.36
C PRO A 340 18.81 3.38 0.80
N VAL A 341 17.76 2.81 1.41
CA VAL A 341 17.69 1.40 1.77
C VAL A 341 16.95 0.63 0.67
N HIS A 342 17.59 -0.42 0.16
CA HIS A 342 17.04 -1.24 -0.94
C HIS A 342 16.41 -2.55 -0.47
N ALA A 343 16.66 -2.95 0.77
CA ALA A 343 16.20 -4.20 1.36
C ALA A 343 14.67 -4.23 1.51
N THR A 344 14.00 -5.06 0.73
CA THR A 344 12.53 -5.14 0.68
C THR A 344 11.91 -5.45 2.05
N LEU A 345 12.50 -6.37 2.82
CA LEU A 345 11.98 -6.74 4.13
C LEU A 345 12.09 -5.62 5.18
N ALA A 346 12.96 -4.62 4.97
CA ALA A 346 13.03 -3.43 5.83
C ALA A 346 11.74 -2.58 5.77
N THR A 347 10.87 -2.83 4.79
CA THR A 347 9.54 -2.20 4.70
C THR A 347 8.69 -2.46 5.95
N HIS A 348 8.88 -3.57 6.64
CA HIS A 348 8.17 -3.85 7.90
C HIS A 348 8.56 -2.84 8.99
N TRP A 349 9.85 -2.54 9.14
CA TRP A 349 10.29 -1.52 10.10
C TRP A 349 9.84 -0.12 9.69
N ALA A 350 9.98 0.23 8.41
CA ALA A 350 9.49 1.50 7.87
C ALA A 350 8.00 1.71 8.19
N ARG A 351 7.17 0.66 8.05
CA ARG A 351 5.73 0.69 8.39
C ARG A 351 5.49 0.95 9.87
N LEU A 352 6.32 0.42 10.77
CA LEU A 352 6.19 0.68 12.21
C LEU A 352 6.61 2.11 12.58
N ILE A 353 7.55 2.70 11.85
CA ILE A 353 7.89 4.13 11.99
C ILE A 353 6.70 4.99 11.56
N GLU A 354 6.04 4.65 10.47
CA GLU A 354 4.82 5.33 10.01
C GLU A 354 3.64 5.15 10.97
N LEU A 355 3.51 3.97 11.60
CA LEU A 355 2.53 3.75 12.65
C LEU A 355 2.74 4.72 13.83
N LEU A 356 3.98 4.91 14.25
CA LEU A 356 4.32 5.88 15.30
C LEU A 356 4.04 7.32 14.84
N TYR A 357 4.45 7.69 13.63
CA TYR A 357 4.15 8.99 13.02
C TYR A 357 2.65 9.28 13.01
N ALA A 358 1.84 8.32 12.54
CA ALA A 358 0.39 8.47 12.49
C ALA A 358 -0.25 8.66 13.87
N ALA A 359 0.27 7.95 14.89
CA ALA A 359 -0.19 8.10 16.27
C ALA A 359 0.18 9.47 16.86
N GLU A 360 1.42 9.94 16.65
CA GLU A 360 1.85 11.28 17.08
C GLU A 360 1.03 12.37 16.34
N ARG A 361 0.82 12.23 15.03
CA ARG A 361 0.04 13.17 14.23
C ARG A 361 -1.43 13.22 14.68
N SER A 362 -2.00 12.07 15.06
CA SER A 362 -3.34 12.02 15.64
C SER A 362 -3.44 12.82 16.94
N LEU A 363 -2.41 12.79 17.78
CA LEU A 363 -2.37 13.57 19.01
C LEU A 363 -2.23 15.07 18.74
N GLU A 364 -1.34 15.46 17.82
CA GLU A 364 -1.17 16.86 17.42
C GLU A 364 -2.50 17.46 16.94
N LEU A 365 -3.20 16.75 16.04
CA LEU A 365 -4.49 17.17 15.49
C LEU A 365 -5.58 17.20 16.56
N ALA A 366 -5.64 16.22 17.47
CA ALA A 366 -6.62 16.16 18.55
C ALA A 366 -6.44 17.27 19.59
N THR A 367 -5.23 17.82 19.72
CA THR A 367 -4.93 18.93 20.64
C THR A 367 -4.94 20.30 19.97
N ASP A 368 -5.14 20.37 18.67
CA ASP A 368 -5.27 21.62 17.94
C ASP A 368 -6.56 22.35 18.32
N PRO A 369 -6.49 23.65 18.70
CA PRO A 369 -7.67 24.39 19.18
C PRO A 369 -8.78 24.59 18.12
N GLU A 370 -8.45 24.50 16.83
CA GLU A 370 -9.44 24.65 15.76
C GLU A 370 -10.22 23.36 15.47
N ILE A 371 -9.80 22.20 16.00
CA ILE A 371 -10.38 20.88 15.64
C ILE A 371 -11.87 20.76 16.00
N THR A 372 -12.35 21.53 16.99
CA THR A 372 -13.75 21.56 17.43
C THR A 372 -14.57 22.71 16.81
N SER A 373 -14.00 23.46 15.85
CA SER A 373 -14.74 24.48 15.12
C SER A 373 -16.00 23.91 14.47
N LYS A 374 -17.08 24.69 14.49
CA LYS A 374 -18.34 24.30 13.84
C LYS A 374 -18.33 24.53 12.33
N GLU A 375 -17.38 25.33 11.83
CA GLU A 375 -17.19 25.59 10.40
C GLU A 375 -16.43 24.46 9.76
N VAL A 376 -17.15 23.44 9.31
CA VAL A 376 -16.54 22.22 8.75
C VAL A 376 -16.91 21.99 7.29
N ARG A 377 -17.59 22.95 6.64
CA ARG A 377 -17.99 22.77 5.23
C ARG A 377 -18.15 24.11 4.51
N THR A 378 -17.56 24.20 3.34
CA THR A 378 -17.84 25.21 2.31
C THR A 378 -18.74 24.59 1.26
N ILE A 379 -19.87 25.22 0.94
CA ILE A 379 -20.77 24.74 -0.13
C ILE A 379 -20.18 25.15 -1.48
N PRO A 380 -19.94 24.19 -2.40
CA PRO A 380 -19.44 24.49 -3.73
C PRO A 380 -20.41 25.38 -4.52
N THR A 381 -19.90 26.39 -5.22
CA THR A 381 -20.67 27.29 -6.09
C THR A 381 -20.09 27.37 -7.50
N ALA A 382 -18.88 26.89 -7.71
CA ALA A 382 -18.23 26.89 -9.02
C ALA A 382 -18.79 25.78 -9.91
N THR A 383 -18.75 26.01 -11.23
CA THR A 383 -19.05 24.96 -12.21
C THR A 383 -18.02 23.86 -12.13
N PRO A 384 -18.43 22.59 -12.00
CA PRO A 384 -17.50 21.49 -11.92
C PRO A 384 -16.76 21.27 -13.24
N THR A 385 -15.51 20.87 -13.17
CA THR A 385 -14.65 20.63 -14.34
C THR A 385 -13.82 19.36 -14.16
N GLU A 386 -12.54 19.52 -13.92
CA GLU A 386 -11.57 18.46 -13.70
C GLU A 386 -10.93 18.62 -12.33
N GLY A 387 -10.68 17.52 -11.64
CA GLY A 387 -10.06 17.58 -10.33
C GLY A 387 -9.19 16.35 -10.07
N ILE A 388 -8.00 16.60 -9.53
CA ILE A 388 -7.02 15.59 -9.20
C ILE A 388 -6.64 15.73 -7.73
N ALA A 389 -6.58 14.60 -7.03
CA ALA A 389 -6.06 14.56 -5.67
C ALA A 389 -5.07 13.42 -5.51
N ILE A 390 -4.04 13.68 -4.72
CA ILE A 390 -3.05 12.69 -4.31
C ILE A 390 -2.99 12.67 -2.79
N VAL A 391 -2.94 11.47 -2.22
CA VAL A 391 -2.68 11.19 -0.81
C VAL A 391 -1.79 9.94 -0.72
N GLU A 392 -1.17 9.69 0.43
CA GLU A 392 -0.58 8.38 0.68
C GLU A 392 -1.65 7.43 1.23
N ALA A 393 -1.78 6.25 0.65
CA ALA A 393 -2.44 5.12 1.30
C ALA A 393 -1.38 4.26 2.04
N PRO A 394 -1.76 3.38 2.98
CA PRO A 394 -0.80 2.55 3.71
C PRO A 394 0.18 1.79 2.79
N ARG A 395 -0.28 1.42 1.62
CA ARG A 395 0.45 0.59 0.63
C ARG A 395 1.16 1.38 -0.45
N GLY A 396 0.90 2.69 -0.55
CA GLY A 396 1.55 3.56 -1.55
C GLY A 396 0.73 4.78 -1.91
N THR A 397 1.29 5.61 -2.75
CA THR A 397 0.67 6.83 -3.27
C THR A 397 -0.65 6.50 -3.96
N LEU A 398 -1.72 7.24 -3.64
CA LEU A 398 -3.06 7.06 -4.18
C LEU A 398 -3.49 8.32 -4.93
N THR A 399 -3.70 8.18 -6.23
CA THR A 399 -4.17 9.26 -7.10
C THR A 399 -5.61 9.01 -7.52
N HIS A 400 -6.48 10.01 -7.35
CA HIS A 400 -7.81 10.06 -7.89
C HIS A 400 -7.91 11.22 -8.87
N HIS A 401 -8.31 10.94 -10.10
CA HIS A 401 -8.49 11.92 -11.17
C HIS A 401 -9.89 11.79 -11.78
N TYR A 402 -10.64 12.89 -11.77
CA TYR A 402 -12.01 12.96 -12.22
C TYR A 402 -12.19 14.07 -13.26
N VAL A 403 -12.83 13.75 -14.39
CA VAL A 403 -13.28 14.72 -15.38
C VAL A 403 -14.80 14.67 -15.43
N THR A 404 -15.47 15.83 -15.30
CA THR A 404 -16.93 15.91 -15.27
C THR A 404 -17.51 16.75 -16.42
N ASP A 405 -18.82 16.67 -16.61
CA ASP A 405 -19.58 17.68 -17.33
C ASP A 405 -19.94 18.86 -16.41
N GLU A 406 -20.59 19.89 -16.95
CA GLU A 406 -21.02 21.09 -16.22
C GLU A 406 -22.02 20.82 -15.08
N ARG A 407 -22.60 19.61 -15.02
CA ARG A 407 -23.54 19.17 -13.99
C ARG A 407 -22.86 18.29 -12.95
N GLY A 408 -21.52 18.11 -13.03
CA GLY A 408 -20.76 17.23 -12.12
C GLY A 408 -20.89 15.75 -12.42
N MET A 409 -21.42 15.37 -13.60
CA MET A 409 -21.49 13.97 -14.01
C MET A 409 -20.15 13.52 -14.56
N LEU A 410 -19.61 12.43 -14.06
CA LEU A 410 -18.31 11.89 -14.44
C LEU A 410 -18.28 11.45 -15.91
N LYS A 411 -17.36 12.00 -16.67
CA LYS A 411 -17.03 11.60 -18.05
C LYS A 411 -15.87 10.64 -18.10
N GLN A 412 -14.90 10.83 -17.19
CA GLN A 412 -13.71 10.00 -17.11
C GLN A 412 -13.27 9.89 -15.66
N VAL A 413 -12.81 8.71 -15.28
CA VAL A 413 -12.21 8.42 -13.98
C VAL A 413 -10.90 7.68 -14.24
N ASN A 414 -9.81 8.14 -13.61
CA ASN A 414 -8.54 7.42 -13.56
C ASN A 414 -8.07 7.32 -12.11
N LEU A 415 -7.69 6.11 -11.70
CA LEU A 415 -7.25 5.83 -10.35
C LEU A 415 -5.91 5.09 -10.39
N ILE A 416 -4.87 5.64 -9.76
CA ILE A 416 -3.62 4.91 -9.53
C ILE A 416 -3.53 4.59 -8.05
N VAL A 417 -3.77 3.33 -7.70
CA VAL A 417 -3.95 2.89 -6.32
C VAL A 417 -2.61 2.42 -5.72
N GLY A 418 -2.50 2.51 -4.39
CA GLY A 418 -1.27 2.26 -3.64
C GLY A 418 -0.51 0.99 -4.04
N THR A 419 -1.18 -0.17 -4.06
CA THR A 419 -0.56 -1.44 -4.46
C THR A 419 -0.17 -1.47 -5.93
N THR A 420 -0.95 -0.84 -6.81
CA THR A 420 -0.66 -0.77 -8.24
C THR A 420 0.71 -0.13 -8.50
N ASN A 421 1.04 0.93 -7.76
CA ASN A 421 2.35 1.60 -7.85
C ASN A 421 3.53 0.67 -7.54
N ASN A 422 3.33 -0.37 -6.75
CA ASN A 422 4.39 -1.29 -6.34
C ASN A 422 4.43 -2.58 -7.17
N TYR A 423 3.48 -2.80 -8.10
CA TYR A 423 3.29 -4.13 -8.65
C TYR A 423 4.51 -4.63 -9.43
N ALA A 424 5.17 -3.78 -10.23
CA ALA A 424 6.42 -4.16 -10.90
C ALA A 424 7.52 -4.54 -9.89
N ALA A 425 7.69 -3.77 -8.84
CA ALA A 425 8.68 -4.02 -7.79
C ALA A 425 8.34 -5.27 -6.96
N ILE A 426 7.06 -5.58 -6.77
CA ILE A 426 6.60 -6.83 -6.12
C ILE A 426 7.03 -8.03 -6.96
N ASP A 427 6.77 -8.01 -8.27
CA ASP A 427 7.14 -9.09 -9.18
C ASP A 427 8.65 -9.31 -9.21
N MET A 428 9.44 -8.21 -9.28
CA MET A 428 10.90 -8.25 -9.18
C MET A 428 11.38 -8.85 -7.84
N SER A 429 10.75 -8.47 -6.72
CA SER A 429 11.10 -8.99 -5.38
C SER A 429 10.84 -10.50 -5.28
N ILE A 430 9.72 -10.97 -5.81
CA ILE A 430 9.37 -12.40 -5.86
C ILE A 430 10.40 -13.16 -6.69
N LYS A 431 10.73 -12.66 -7.88
CA LYS A 431 11.72 -13.26 -8.76
C LYS A 431 13.09 -13.33 -8.09
N LYS A 432 13.54 -12.25 -7.46
CA LYS A 432 14.83 -12.19 -6.75
C LYS A 432 14.90 -13.20 -5.61
N ALA A 433 13.85 -13.25 -4.76
CA ALA A 433 13.77 -14.24 -3.67
C ALA A 433 13.75 -15.66 -4.20
N ALA A 434 12.95 -15.94 -5.23
CA ALA A 434 12.87 -17.28 -5.83
C ALA A 434 14.19 -17.70 -6.48
N GLN A 435 14.92 -16.79 -7.15
CA GLN A 435 16.26 -17.08 -7.70
C GLN A 435 17.26 -17.52 -6.64
N ALA A 436 17.20 -16.91 -5.45
CA ALA A 436 18.11 -17.27 -4.36
C ALA A 436 17.71 -18.55 -3.61
N LEU A 437 16.42 -18.88 -3.58
CA LEU A 437 15.88 -19.94 -2.72
C LEU A 437 15.55 -21.25 -3.48
N VAL A 438 15.24 -21.18 -4.78
CA VAL A 438 14.96 -22.34 -5.61
C VAL A 438 16.28 -22.87 -6.19
N LEU A 439 16.84 -23.86 -5.52
CA LEU A 439 18.15 -24.41 -5.87
C LEU A 439 18.02 -25.72 -6.66
N PRO A 440 18.88 -25.94 -7.69
CA PRO A 440 18.88 -27.17 -8.45
C PRO A 440 18.99 -28.42 -7.56
N GLY A 441 18.11 -29.39 -7.80
CA GLY A 441 18.11 -30.67 -7.09
C GLY A 441 17.61 -30.62 -5.65
N LYS A 442 17.18 -29.47 -5.15
CA LYS A 442 16.52 -29.36 -3.84
C LYS A 442 14.99 -29.25 -3.99
N PRO A 443 14.22 -29.88 -3.11
CA PRO A 443 12.76 -29.72 -3.14
C PRO A 443 12.38 -28.30 -2.76
N VAL A 444 11.32 -27.77 -3.38
CA VAL A 444 10.65 -26.53 -2.96
C VAL A 444 9.57 -26.93 -1.96
N ASP A 445 9.90 -26.82 -0.69
CA ASP A 445 8.99 -27.14 0.43
C ASP A 445 8.20 -25.92 0.91
N ASP A 446 7.35 -26.09 1.94
CA ASP A 446 6.54 -25.03 2.49
C ASP A 446 7.35 -23.86 3.07
N ALA A 447 8.54 -24.13 3.63
CA ALA A 447 9.41 -23.08 4.15
C ALA A 447 10.01 -22.21 3.03
N VAL A 448 10.45 -22.84 1.94
CA VAL A 448 10.93 -22.12 0.75
C VAL A 448 9.81 -21.30 0.13
N MET A 449 8.61 -21.88 -0.05
CA MET A 449 7.44 -21.14 -0.56
C MET A 449 7.09 -19.94 0.33
N ASN A 450 7.07 -20.13 1.64
CA ASN A 450 6.81 -19.04 2.57
C ASN A 450 7.84 -17.90 2.45
N LYS A 451 9.13 -18.23 2.35
CA LYS A 451 10.19 -17.21 2.18
C LYS A 451 10.06 -16.45 0.86
N ILE A 452 9.59 -17.08 -0.21
CA ILE A 452 9.26 -16.39 -1.46
C ILE A 452 8.08 -15.46 -1.24
N GLU A 453 7.04 -15.89 -0.53
CA GLU A 453 5.89 -15.05 -0.20
C GLU A 453 6.24 -13.86 0.71
N MET A 454 7.25 -13.98 1.59
CA MET A 454 7.73 -12.86 2.41
C MET A 454 8.14 -11.65 1.58
N ALA A 455 8.65 -11.86 0.38
CA ALA A 455 9.06 -10.80 -0.52
C ALA A 455 7.89 -9.87 -0.90
N PHE A 456 6.71 -10.41 -1.20
CA PHE A 456 5.54 -9.56 -1.50
C PHE A 456 4.81 -9.09 -0.24
N ARG A 457 4.78 -9.88 0.85
CA ARG A 457 4.11 -9.48 2.10
C ARG A 457 4.70 -8.22 2.72
N ALA A 458 5.98 -7.95 2.48
CA ALA A 458 6.60 -6.69 2.90
C ALA A 458 5.89 -5.45 2.35
N TYR A 459 5.36 -5.54 1.13
CA TYR A 459 4.58 -4.46 0.50
C TYR A 459 3.15 -4.34 1.03
N ASP A 460 2.63 -5.36 1.73
CA ASP A 460 1.23 -5.41 2.17
C ASP A 460 0.25 -5.30 0.99
N PRO A 461 0.36 -6.15 -0.06
CA PRO A 461 -0.42 -5.94 -1.26
C PRO A 461 -1.91 -6.11 -1.01
N CYS A 462 -2.70 -5.19 -1.60
CA CYS A 462 -4.15 -5.20 -1.63
C CYS A 462 -4.59 -5.35 -3.09
N PHE A 463 -4.84 -6.59 -3.51
CA PHE A 463 -5.16 -6.86 -4.92
C PHE A 463 -6.59 -6.50 -5.28
N GLY A 464 -7.53 -6.53 -4.34
CA GLY A 464 -8.85 -5.97 -4.53
C GLY A 464 -8.82 -4.47 -4.87
N CYS A 465 -7.87 -3.70 -4.31
CA CYS A 465 -7.63 -2.32 -4.70
C CYS A 465 -6.98 -2.22 -6.10
N ALA A 466 -5.97 -3.05 -6.35
CA ALA A 466 -5.16 -2.95 -7.56
C ALA A 466 -5.92 -3.35 -8.84
N THR A 467 -6.97 -4.16 -8.73
CA THR A 467 -7.82 -4.62 -9.83
C THR A 467 -9.02 -3.70 -10.14
N HIS A 468 -9.02 -2.48 -9.64
CA HIS A 468 -10.10 -1.50 -9.80
C HIS A 468 -10.29 -0.99 -11.24
N ALA A 469 -9.22 -0.94 -12.02
CA ALA A 469 -9.24 -0.48 -13.40
C ALA A 469 -9.69 -1.59 -14.36
N ALA A 470 -10.35 -1.19 -15.44
CA ALA A 470 -10.45 -2.02 -16.63
C ALA A 470 -9.26 -1.63 -17.53
N PRO A 471 -8.28 -2.51 -17.78
CA PRO A 471 -7.23 -2.20 -18.74
C PRO A 471 -7.89 -2.01 -20.11
N GLY A 472 -7.74 -0.81 -20.69
CA GLY A 472 -8.43 -0.42 -21.90
C GLY A 472 -8.15 -1.33 -23.09
N ASP A 473 -6.96 -1.91 -23.16
CA ASP A 473 -6.46 -2.68 -24.29
C ASP A 473 -6.02 -4.11 -23.93
N THR A 474 -6.37 -4.60 -22.73
CA THR A 474 -6.04 -5.99 -22.39
C THR A 474 -7.06 -6.91 -23.01
N PRO A 475 -6.70 -7.74 -23.99
CA PRO A 475 -7.64 -8.65 -24.63
C PRO A 475 -8.17 -9.66 -23.61
N LEU A 476 -9.50 -9.80 -23.55
CA LEU A 476 -10.12 -10.87 -22.79
C LEU A 476 -9.90 -12.18 -23.53
N ILE A 477 -9.15 -13.09 -22.94
CA ILE A 477 -8.94 -14.43 -23.49
C ILE A 477 -9.71 -15.42 -22.62
N VAL A 478 -10.74 -16.05 -23.20
CA VAL A 478 -11.50 -17.12 -22.56
C VAL A 478 -11.07 -18.44 -23.17
N ARG A 479 -10.49 -19.32 -22.37
CA ARG A 479 -10.13 -20.68 -22.77
C ARG A 479 -11.16 -21.65 -22.22
N VAL A 480 -11.78 -22.40 -23.11
CA VAL A 480 -12.75 -23.44 -22.74
C VAL A 480 -12.03 -24.79 -22.81
N PHE A 481 -12.16 -25.56 -21.74
CA PHE A 481 -11.58 -26.90 -21.63
C PHE A 481 -12.71 -27.92 -21.50
N ASP A 482 -12.52 -29.09 -22.09
CA ASP A 482 -13.41 -30.23 -21.92
C ASP A 482 -13.17 -30.92 -20.57
N TYR A 483 -13.94 -32.01 -20.33
CA TYR A 483 -13.82 -32.81 -19.10
C TYR A 483 -12.48 -33.55 -18.97
N GLN A 484 -11.71 -33.71 -20.07
CA GLN A 484 -10.36 -34.28 -20.09
C GLN A 484 -9.30 -33.19 -19.90
N ARG A 485 -9.71 -31.94 -19.62
CA ARG A 485 -8.84 -30.75 -19.52
C ARG A 485 -8.08 -30.39 -20.79
N GLN A 486 -8.59 -30.81 -21.96
CA GLN A 486 -8.04 -30.38 -23.25
C GLN A 486 -8.73 -29.06 -23.65
N GLN A 487 -7.92 -28.10 -24.11
CA GLN A 487 -8.46 -26.84 -24.61
C GLN A 487 -9.21 -27.08 -25.90
N VAL A 488 -10.53 -26.85 -25.88
CA VAL A 488 -11.42 -27.05 -27.03
C VAL A 488 -11.79 -25.76 -27.73
N GLN A 489 -11.65 -24.61 -27.03
CA GLN A 489 -11.95 -23.31 -27.62
C GLN A 489 -11.11 -22.21 -26.96
N GLU A 490 -10.75 -21.21 -27.74
CA GLU A 490 -10.23 -19.94 -27.25
C GLU A 490 -11.03 -18.80 -27.89
N LEU A 491 -11.60 -17.94 -27.06
CA LEU A 491 -12.30 -16.74 -27.47
C LEU A 491 -11.44 -15.54 -27.10
N ARG A 492 -11.21 -14.64 -28.02
CA ARG A 492 -10.51 -13.38 -27.80
C ARG A 492 -11.47 -12.22 -28.06
N ARG A 493 -11.40 -11.23 -27.21
CA ARG A 493 -12.05 -9.94 -27.41
C ARG A 493 -10.95 -8.89 -27.32
N ASP A 494 -10.66 -8.29 -28.45
CA ASP A 494 -9.73 -7.17 -28.59
C ASP A 494 -10.36 -5.87 -28.12
#